data_7cf748bc3e69f012fcbdef7e4df29828
#
_entry.id   7cf748bc3e69f012fcbdef7e4df29828
#
_cell.length_a   1.000
_cell.length_b   1.000
_cell.length_c   1.000
_cell.angle_alpha   90.00
_cell.angle_beta   90.00
_cell.angle_gamma   90.00
#
_symmetry.space_group_name_H-M   'P 1'
#
loop_
_entity.id
_entity.type
_entity.pdbx_description
1 polymer ?
#
loop_
_entity_poly.entity_id
_entity_poly.type
_entity_poly.pdbx_seq_one_letter_code
_entity_poly.pdbx_strand_id
1 'polypeptide(L)'
;MNQKFIIVDDFYNAAYATGKDIHLDFLESQFKNEVVGEITEKVSSMLNHPVQVEHVINEITSENSPNNITSNTYYDWIAIIYLNLPTETHHLGRGLSFYLHESTGLDCFPNELACKVNGLQNMEDILRCFDVNNQSYWKEYMNIYVKYNRMILFRADLWHSYGVGFG
;
A
#
# COMPACT_ATOMS: atom_id res chain seq x y z
N MET A 1 1.78 -12.66 14.89
CA MET A 1 0.80 -12.93 13.83
C MET A 1 1.48 -12.79 12.49
N ASN A 2 1.33 -13.80 11.59
CA ASN A 2 1.91 -13.74 10.23
C ASN A 2 0.96 -13.04 9.22
N GLN A 3 0.17 -12.07 9.70
CA GLN A 3 -0.75 -11.36 8.83
C GLN A 3 0.04 -10.38 7.96
N LYS A 4 -0.07 -10.53 6.64
CA LYS A 4 0.64 -9.69 5.67
C LYS A 4 -0.20 -8.54 5.17
N PHE A 5 -1.51 -8.73 5.04
CA PHE A 5 -2.47 -7.73 4.58
C PHE A 5 -3.89 -7.99 5.09
N ILE A 6 -4.68 -6.93 5.14
CA ILE A 6 -6.12 -6.92 5.44
C ILE A 6 -6.81 -6.10 4.34
N ILE A 7 -7.91 -6.61 3.81
CA ILE A 7 -8.73 -5.91 2.82
C ILE A 7 -10.11 -5.71 3.44
N VAL A 8 -10.58 -4.48 3.45
CA VAL A 8 -11.89 -4.11 3.98
C VAL A 8 -12.66 -3.34 2.91
N ASP A 9 -13.76 -3.90 2.46
CA ASP A 9 -14.73 -3.20 1.62
C ASP A 9 -15.69 -2.40 2.51
N ASP A 10 -16.20 -1.30 1.95
CA ASP A 10 -17.10 -0.38 2.66
C ASP A 10 -16.52 0.13 3.98
N PHE A 11 -15.24 0.54 3.92
CA PHE A 11 -14.44 0.95 5.08
C PHE A 11 -15.05 2.12 5.84
N TYR A 12 -15.53 3.15 5.10
CA TYR A 12 -16.33 4.23 5.70
C TYR A 12 -17.81 3.87 5.69
N ASN A 13 -18.51 4.24 6.75
CA ASN A 13 -19.97 4.09 6.80
C ASN A 13 -20.63 4.91 5.68
N ALA A 14 -21.76 4.43 5.17
CA ALA A 14 -22.49 5.01 4.03
C ALA A 14 -22.83 6.52 4.18
N ALA A 15 -22.82 7.08 5.39
CA ALA A 15 -23.02 8.51 5.62
C ALA A 15 -21.91 9.40 5.02
N TYR A 16 -20.69 8.89 4.88
CA TYR A 16 -19.58 9.60 4.20
C TYR A 16 -19.54 9.30 2.71
N ALA A 17 -20.19 8.22 2.26
CA ALA A 17 -20.19 7.75 0.89
C ALA A 17 -21.21 8.50 -0.02
N THR A 18 -22.08 9.33 0.54
CA THR A 18 -23.11 10.04 -0.23
C THR A 18 -22.56 11.33 -0.86
N GLY A 19 -21.86 11.20 -1.99
CA GLY A 19 -21.87 12.21 -3.06
C GLY A 19 -21.21 13.57 -2.76
N LYS A 20 -20.39 13.68 -1.75
CA LYS A 20 -19.45 14.81 -1.65
C LYS A 20 -18.10 14.30 -2.12
N ASP A 21 -17.62 14.89 -3.23
CA ASP A 21 -16.21 14.79 -3.61
C ASP A 21 -15.37 15.10 -2.36
N ILE A 22 -14.84 14.06 -1.74
CA ILE A 22 -13.86 14.23 -0.67
C ILE A 22 -12.55 14.54 -1.37
N HIS A 23 -12.44 15.75 -1.92
CA HIS A 23 -11.16 16.36 -2.19
C HIS A 23 -10.49 16.62 -0.83
N LEU A 24 -9.58 15.74 -0.44
CA LEU A 24 -8.85 15.86 0.81
C LEU A 24 -8.07 17.18 0.92
N ASP A 25 -7.80 17.86 -0.19
CA ASP A 25 -7.19 19.18 -0.22
C ASP A 25 -8.12 20.31 0.28
N PHE A 26 -9.43 20.07 0.32
CA PHE A 26 -10.44 21.03 0.78
C PHE A 26 -10.89 20.82 2.22
N LEU A 27 -10.36 19.79 2.90
CA LEU A 27 -10.74 19.56 4.29
C LEU A 27 -10.07 20.60 5.19
N GLU A 28 -10.90 21.39 5.85
CA GLU A 28 -10.46 22.17 7.01
C GLU A 28 -9.65 21.26 7.95
N SER A 29 -8.60 21.80 8.55
CA SER A 29 -7.66 21.01 9.38
C SER A 29 -8.34 20.16 10.47
N GLN A 30 -9.50 20.59 10.95
CA GLN A 30 -10.30 19.89 11.93
C GLN A 30 -10.91 18.59 11.37
N PHE A 31 -11.47 18.62 10.17
CA PHE A 31 -12.06 17.44 9.52
C PHE A 31 -10.98 16.41 9.14
N LYS A 32 -9.81 16.89 8.72
CA LYS A 32 -8.65 16.01 8.47
C LYS A 32 -8.26 15.24 9.73
N ASN A 33 -8.24 15.89 10.88
CA ASN A 33 -7.92 15.25 12.16
C ASN A 33 -8.98 14.22 12.58
N GLU A 34 -10.26 14.49 12.34
CA GLU A 34 -11.36 13.55 12.60
C GLU A 34 -11.23 12.29 11.74
N VAL A 35 -11.00 12.46 10.43
CA VAL A 35 -10.80 11.34 9.49
C VAL A 35 -9.57 10.51 9.89
N VAL A 36 -8.46 11.14 10.19
CA VAL A 36 -7.23 10.45 10.65
C VAL A 36 -7.50 9.71 11.96
N GLY A 37 -8.25 10.32 12.88
CA GLY A 37 -8.67 9.68 14.14
C GLY A 37 -9.48 8.40 13.89
N GLU A 38 -10.50 8.46 13.05
CA GLU A 38 -11.32 7.29 12.69
C GLU A 38 -10.51 6.17 12.03
N ILE A 39 -9.61 6.51 11.11
CA ILE A 39 -8.69 5.54 10.47
C ILE A 39 -7.83 4.88 11.54
N THR A 40 -7.22 5.68 12.41
CA THR A 40 -6.34 5.22 13.48
C THR A 40 -7.04 4.22 14.40
N GLU A 41 -8.25 4.53 14.85
CA GLU A 41 -9.05 3.66 15.71
C GLU A 41 -9.40 2.34 15.02
N LYS A 42 -9.88 2.39 13.78
CA LYS A 42 -10.25 1.20 13.01
C LYS A 42 -9.03 0.30 12.75
N VAL A 43 -7.91 0.88 12.32
CA VAL A 43 -6.67 0.13 12.06
C VAL A 43 -6.11 -0.47 13.35
N SER A 44 -6.10 0.28 14.45
CA SER A 44 -5.69 -0.24 15.76
C SER A 44 -6.51 -1.44 16.20
N SER A 45 -7.83 -1.38 15.98
CA SER A 45 -8.73 -2.49 16.27
C SER A 45 -8.43 -3.72 15.41
N MET A 46 -8.19 -3.54 14.11
CA MET A 46 -7.88 -4.63 13.18
C MET A 46 -6.56 -5.33 13.50
N LEU A 47 -5.56 -4.58 13.91
CA LEU A 47 -4.25 -5.08 14.28
C LEU A 47 -4.17 -5.58 15.72
N ASN A 48 -5.21 -5.30 16.52
CA ASN A 48 -5.27 -5.57 17.96
C ASN A 48 -4.09 -4.96 18.75
N HIS A 49 -3.62 -3.80 18.31
CA HIS A 49 -2.64 -2.96 19.02
C HIS A 49 -2.76 -1.51 18.56
N PRO A 50 -2.39 -0.54 19.40
CA PRO A 50 -2.43 0.86 19.04
C PRO A 50 -1.47 1.16 17.87
N VAL A 51 -1.93 1.98 16.92
CA VAL A 51 -1.11 2.50 15.83
C VAL A 51 -1.06 4.02 15.90
N GLN A 52 -0.01 4.59 15.30
CA GLN A 52 0.12 6.02 15.09
C GLN A 52 0.23 6.28 13.59
N VAL A 53 -0.55 7.23 13.09
CA VAL A 53 -0.45 7.68 11.70
C VAL A 53 0.61 8.78 11.63
N GLU A 54 1.70 8.52 10.90
CA GLU A 54 2.80 9.48 10.75
C GLU A 54 2.65 10.33 9.49
N HIS A 55 2.19 9.74 8.40
CA HIS A 55 2.03 10.42 7.12
C HIS A 55 0.70 10.11 6.47
N VAL A 56 0.09 11.14 5.87
CA VAL A 56 -1.10 11.03 5.03
C VAL A 56 -0.77 11.62 3.67
N ILE A 57 -0.85 10.79 2.63
CA ILE A 57 -0.71 11.21 1.23
C ILE A 57 -2.10 11.26 0.64
N ASN A 58 -2.53 12.42 0.17
CA ASN A 58 -3.91 12.64 -0.26
C ASN A 58 -4.20 12.13 -1.68
N GLU A 59 -3.18 12.04 -2.53
CA GLU A 59 -3.35 11.68 -3.92
C GLU A 59 -2.17 10.85 -4.42
N ILE A 60 -2.49 9.76 -5.13
CA ILE A 60 -1.52 9.00 -5.91
C ILE A 60 -1.96 9.15 -7.37
N THR A 61 -1.30 10.03 -8.11
CA THR A 61 -1.58 10.22 -9.54
C THR A 61 -0.76 9.25 -10.37
N SER A 62 -1.19 9.01 -11.61
CA SER A 62 -0.44 8.19 -12.57
C SER A 62 0.98 8.72 -12.84
N GLU A 63 1.17 10.04 -12.74
CA GLU A 63 2.48 10.68 -12.89
C GLU A 63 3.39 10.44 -11.68
N ASN A 64 2.80 10.30 -10.49
CA ASN A 64 3.51 10.10 -9.22
C ASN A 64 3.55 8.62 -8.80
N SER A 65 2.86 7.75 -9.51
CA SER A 65 2.86 6.31 -9.27
C SER A 65 3.84 5.64 -10.22
N PRO A 66 5.10 5.48 -9.84
CA PRO A 66 6.02 4.72 -10.65
C PRO A 66 5.51 3.28 -10.75
N ASN A 67 5.46 2.73 -11.97
CA ASN A 67 5.25 1.29 -12.20
C ASN A 67 6.37 0.45 -11.57
N ASN A 68 7.15 1.05 -10.69
CA ASN A 68 8.32 0.46 -10.09
C ASN A 68 7.91 -0.32 -8.84
N ILE A 69 8.41 -1.52 -8.76
CA ILE A 69 8.33 -2.33 -7.56
C ILE A 69 9.10 -1.61 -6.45
N THR A 70 8.47 -1.47 -5.29
CA THR A 70 9.06 -0.80 -4.13
C THR A 70 8.73 -1.56 -2.85
N SER A 71 9.44 -1.22 -1.78
CA SER A 71 9.11 -1.61 -0.41
C SER A 71 9.50 -0.47 0.52
N ASN A 72 8.92 -0.42 1.71
CA ASN A 72 9.22 0.61 2.69
C ASN A 72 9.62 -0.05 4.01
N THR A 73 10.78 0.30 4.52
CA THR A 73 11.32 -0.24 5.78
C THR A 73 11.26 0.74 6.94
N TYR A 74 10.71 1.93 6.73
CA TYR A 74 10.56 2.95 7.77
C TYR A 74 9.26 2.78 8.56
N TYR A 75 8.23 2.20 7.93
CA TYR A 75 6.92 1.99 8.52
C TYR A 75 6.64 0.51 8.71
N ASP A 76 5.81 0.18 9.68
CA ASP A 76 5.34 -1.19 9.86
C ASP A 76 4.22 -1.54 8.88
N TRP A 77 3.33 -0.57 8.62
CA TRP A 77 2.14 -0.74 7.81
C TRP A 77 1.88 0.42 6.88
N ILE A 78 1.29 0.13 5.74
CA ILE A 78 0.74 1.09 4.78
C ILE A 78 -0.75 0.82 4.64
N ALA A 79 -1.57 1.87 4.74
CA ALA A 79 -3.00 1.82 4.45
C ALA A 79 -3.31 2.62 3.18
N ILE A 80 -4.03 2.01 2.25
CA ILE A 80 -4.53 2.67 1.05
C ILE A 80 -6.06 2.62 1.09
N ILE A 81 -6.70 3.77 0.92
CA ILE A 81 -8.15 3.87 0.86
C ILE A 81 -8.54 4.44 -0.51
N TYR A 82 -9.30 3.68 -1.28
CA TYR A 82 -9.76 4.09 -2.60
C TYR A 82 -11.05 4.90 -2.48
N LEU A 83 -10.99 6.17 -2.80
CA LEU A 83 -12.14 7.09 -2.76
C LEU A 83 -12.65 7.50 -4.15
N ASN A 84 -12.06 6.97 -5.21
CA ASN A 84 -12.48 7.22 -6.58
C ASN A 84 -13.90 6.72 -6.83
N LEU A 85 -14.73 7.52 -7.45
CA LEU A 85 -16.11 7.16 -7.76
C LEU A 85 -16.16 5.99 -8.77
N PRO A 86 -17.21 5.12 -8.72
CA PRO A 86 -17.35 3.98 -9.63
C PRO A 86 -17.33 4.36 -11.12
N THR A 87 -17.78 5.57 -11.47
CA THR A 87 -17.74 6.11 -12.83
C THR A 87 -16.33 6.40 -13.32
N GLU A 88 -15.39 6.63 -12.40
CA GLU A 88 -13.97 6.91 -12.69
C GLU A 88 -13.14 5.64 -12.71
N THR A 89 -13.60 4.58 -12.02
CA THR A 89 -12.84 3.33 -11.86
C THR A 89 -12.79 2.48 -13.13
N HIS A 90 -13.65 2.72 -14.13
CA HIS A 90 -13.61 1.98 -15.40
C HIS A 90 -12.30 2.17 -16.18
N HIS A 91 -11.55 3.21 -15.89
CA HIS A 91 -10.25 3.51 -16.49
C HIS A 91 -9.08 3.23 -15.54
N LEU A 92 -9.36 2.99 -14.25
CA LEU A 92 -8.35 2.65 -13.27
C LEU A 92 -7.95 1.20 -13.50
N GLY A 93 -6.76 1.03 -14.03
CA GLY A 93 -6.17 -0.27 -14.33
C GLY A 93 -6.03 -1.18 -13.10
N ARG A 94 -5.03 -1.99 -13.10
CA ARG A 94 -4.68 -2.85 -11.96
C ARG A 94 -4.44 -1.99 -10.73
N GLY A 95 -5.09 -2.29 -9.62
CA GLY A 95 -4.87 -1.61 -8.35
C GLY A 95 -3.47 -1.85 -7.76
N LEU A 96 -3.41 -2.35 -6.53
CA LEU A 96 -2.15 -2.66 -5.84
C LEU A 96 -1.68 -4.07 -6.20
N SER A 97 -0.45 -4.19 -6.71
CA SER A 97 0.19 -5.49 -7.01
C SER A 97 1.26 -5.82 -5.99
N PHE A 98 1.40 -7.11 -5.66
CA PHE A 98 2.45 -7.65 -4.79
C PHE A 98 3.31 -8.65 -5.56
N TYR A 99 4.61 -8.64 -5.23
CA TYR A 99 5.62 -9.36 -5.98
C TYR A 99 6.46 -10.29 -5.11
N LEU A 100 6.87 -11.36 -5.74
CA LEU A 100 7.86 -12.30 -5.23
C LEU A 100 9.15 -12.15 -6.06
N HIS A 101 10.29 -12.03 -5.41
CA HIS A 101 11.57 -12.07 -6.10
C HIS A 101 11.90 -13.53 -6.44
N GLU A 102 11.98 -13.88 -7.73
CA GLU A 102 12.00 -15.27 -8.20
C GLU A 102 13.20 -16.07 -7.68
N SER A 103 14.38 -15.49 -7.67
CA SER A 103 15.61 -16.23 -7.30
C SER A 103 15.73 -16.48 -5.80
N THR A 104 15.18 -15.61 -4.95
CA THR A 104 15.27 -15.75 -3.48
C THR A 104 13.99 -16.29 -2.83
N GLY A 105 12.86 -16.22 -3.54
CA GLY A 105 11.55 -16.55 -3.00
C GLY A 105 11.03 -15.57 -1.95
N LEU A 106 11.60 -14.35 -1.86
CA LEU A 106 11.21 -13.35 -0.87
C LEU A 106 10.14 -12.41 -1.45
N ASP A 107 9.07 -12.21 -0.71
CA ASP A 107 8.00 -11.25 -1.03
C ASP A 107 8.09 -9.95 -0.23
N CYS A 108 9.14 -9.79 0.59
CA CYS A 108 9.39 -8.61 1.39
C CYS A 108 10.87 -8.23 1.37
N PHE A 109 11.17 -7.02 1.84
CA PHE A 109 12.56 -6.59 2.02
C PHE A 109 13.29 -7.57 2.95
N PRO A 110 14.52 -8.03 2.60
CA PRO A 110 15.19 -9.07 3.35
C PRO A 110 15.60 -8.60 4.75
N ASN A 111 15.24 -9.39 5.75
CA ASN A 111 15.76 -9.21 7.10
C ASN A 111 17.16 -9.84 7.23
N GLU A 112 17.80 -9.69 8.38
CA GLU A 112 19.16 -10.16 8.63
C GLU A 112 19.34 -11.68 8.35
N LEU A 113 18.34 -12.49 8.73
CA LEU A 113 18.40 -13.94 8.48
C LEU A 113 18.32 -14.24 6.98
N ALA A 114 17.39 -13.59 6.28
CA ALA A 114 17.24 -13.73 4.83
C ALA A 114 18.50 -13.27 4.09
N CYS A 115 19.15 -12.19 4.54
CA CYS A 115 20.43 -11.76 4.01
C CYS A 115 21.50 -12.84 4.16
N LYS A 116 21.65 -13.43 5.35
CA LYS A 116 22.62 -14.51 5.60
C LYS A 116 22.38 -15.72 4.71
N VAL A 117 21.13 -16.16 4.59
CA VAL A 117 20.76 -17.33 3.76
C VAL A 117 21.06 -17.09 2.29
N ASN A 118 20.89 -15.87 1.80
CA ASN A 118 21.13 -15.50 0.40
C ASN A 118 22.55 -14.94 0.13
N GLY A 119 23.43 -14.94 1.13
CA GLY A 119 24.81 -14.47 0.98
C GLY A 119 24.94 -12.95 0.77
N LEU A 120 23.95 -12.16 1.16
CA LEU A 120 23.92 -10.71 1.05
C LEU A 120 24.62 -10.09 2.27
N GLN A 121 25.75 -9.42 2.05
CA GLN A 121 26.59 -8.94 3.14
C GLN A 121 26.39 -7.46 3.47
N ASN A 122 25.89 -6.68 2.52
CA ASN A 122 25.74 -5.24 2.64
C ASN A 122 24.57 -4.73 1.78
N MET A 123 24.27 -3.44 1.90
CA MET A 123 23.18 -2.80 1.17
C MET A 123 23.36 -2.85 -0.36
N GLU A 124 24.61 -2.76 -0.82
CA GLU A 124 24.89 -2.83 -2.27
C GLU A 124 24.58 -4.21 -2.84
N ASP A 125 24.87 -5.28 -2.10
CA ASP A 125 24.48 -6.64 -2.49
C ASP A 125 22.96 -6.78 -2.54
N ILE A 126 22.25 -6.19 -1.57
CA ILE A 126 20.78 -6.19 -1.54
C ILE A 126 20.24 -5.46 -2.77
N LEU A 127 20.68 -4.23 -3.03
CA LEU A 127 20.19 -3.43 -4.16
C LEU A 127 20.48 -4.10 -5.52
N ARG A 128 21.62 -4.76 -5.66
CA ARG A 128 21.98 -5.50 -6.87
C ARG A 128 21.15 -6.77 -7.03
N CYS A 129 20.89 -7.50 -5.93
CA CYS A 129 20.09 -8.71 -5.93
C CYS A 129 18.63 -8.40 -6.26
N PHE A 130 18.07 -7.37 -5.62
CA PHE A 130 16.67 -6.94 -5.78
C PHE A 130 16.57 -5.72 -6.72
N ASP A 131 17.14 -5.83 -7.94
CA ASP A 131 17.02 -4.76 -8.94
C ASP A 131 15.56 -4.58 -9.37
N VAL A 132 14.91 -3.58 -8.80
CA VAL A 132 13.50 -3.24 -9.06
C VAL A 132 13.22 -2.80 -10.49
N ASN A 133 14.26 -2.42 -11.26
CA ASN A 133 14.12 -2.03 -12.65
C ASN A 133 14.12 -3.25 -13.58
N ASN A 134 14.61 -4.40 -13.13
CA ASN A 134 14.62 -5.62 -13.92
C ASN A 134 13.36 -6.46 -13.65
N GLN A 135 12.33 -6.24 -14.45
CA GLN A 135 11.05 -6.92 -14.29
C GLN A 135 11.14 -8.45 -14.38
N SER A 136 12.18 -9.01 -15.05
CA SER A 136 12.35 -10.45 -15.15
C SER A 136 12.72 -11.14 -13.84
N TYR A 137 13.09 -10.38 -12.80
CA TYR A 137 13.38 -10.91 -11.47
C TYR A 137 12.16 -11.05 -10.59
N TRP A 138 11.01 -10.53 -11.05
CA TRP A 138 9.83 -10.36 -10.24
C TRP A 138 8.63 -11.10 -10.80
N LYS A 139 7.97 -11.85 -9.94
CA LYS A 139 6.71 -12.50 -10.24
C LYS A 139 5.58 -11.87 -9.45
N GLU A 140 4.62 -11.28 -10.14
CA GLU A 140 3.37 -10.85 -9.50
C GLU A 140 2.64 -12.11 -8.99
N TYR A 141 2.33 -12.13 -7.69
CA TYR A 141 1.57 -13.23 -7.10
C TYR A 141 0.19 -12.82 -6.63
N MET A 142 -0.06 -11.52 -6.51
CA MET A 142 -1.36 -10.97 -6.12
C MET A 142 -1.56 -9.59 -6.74
N ASN A 143 -2.80 -9.33 -7.18
CA ASN A 143 -3.25 -8.01 -7.55
C ASN A 143 -4.59 -7.73 -6.86
N ILE A 144 -4.72 -6.57 -6.22
CA ILE A 144 -5.94 -6.11 -5.57
C ILE A 144 -6.49 -4.94 -6.37
N TYR A 145 -7.61 -5.17 -7.06
CA TYR A 145 -8.23 -4.16 -7.90
C TYR A 145 -8.79 -2.99 -7.10
N VAL A 146 -8.78 -1.82 -7.73
CA VAL A 146 -9.45 -0.63 -7.21
C VAL A 146 -10.94 -0.93 -7.03
N LYS A 147 -11.46 -0.59 -5.87
CA LYS A 147 -12.89 -0.59 -5.56
C LYS A 147 -13.19 0.59 -4.67
N TYR A 148 -14.19 1.38 -5.02
CA TYR A 148 -14.63 2.51 -4.19
C TYR A 148 -14.84 2.08 -2.74
N ASN A 149 -14.39 2.90 -1.81
CA ASN A 149 -14.48 2.69 -0.37
C ASN A 149 -13.80 1.39 0.15
N ARG A 150 -12.82 0.89 -0.60
CA ARG A 150 -11.97 -0.23 -0.18
C ARG A 150 -10.74 0.31 0.53
N MET A 151 -10.45 -0.22 1.71
CA MET A 151 -9.16 -0.08 2.36
C MET A 151 -8.33 -1.33 2.18
N ILE A 152 -7.05 -1.14 1.85
CA ILE A 152 -6.02 -2.18 1.86
C ILE A 152 -4.99 -1.77 2.91
N LEU A 153 -4.83 -2.57 3.95
CA LEU A 153 -3.79 -2.43 4.96
C LEU A 153 -2.77 -3.54 4.75
N PHE A 154 -1.50 -3.21 4.57
CA PHE A 154 -0.46 -4.21 4.33
C PHE A 154 0.85 -3.84 5.00
N ARG A 155 1.68 -4.84 5.26
CA ARG A 155 3.03 -4.63 5.81
C ARG A 155 3.86 -3.83 4.81
N ALA A 156 4.48 -2.76 5.30
CA ALA A 156 5.20 -1.82 4.44
C ALA A 156 6.45 -2.42 3.77
N ASP A 157 7.04 -3.46 4.35
CA ASP A 157 8.20 -4.16 3.82
C ASP A 157 7.90 -5.10 2.63
N LEU A 158 6.62 -5.36 2.31
CA LEU A 158 6.26 -6.17 1.15
C LEU A 158 6.65 -5.48 -0.16
N TRP A 159 7.14 -6.27 -1.12
CA TRP A 159 7.37 -5.79 -2.48
C TRP A 159 6.06 -5.55 -3.20
N HIS A 160 5.82 -4.31 -3.57
CA HIS A 160 4.55 -3.88 -4.17
C HIS A 160 4.76 -2.82 -5.25
N SER A 161 3.77 -2.64 -6.11
CA SER A 161 3.65 -1.48 -6.99
C SER A 161 2.21 -1.00 -7.03
N TYR A 162 2.05 0.31 -7.20
CA TYR A 162 0.78 0.90 -7.56
C TYR A 162 0.60 0.69 -9.06
N GLY A 163 -0.50 0.06 -9.47
CA GLY A 163 -0.74 -0.29 -10.87
C GLY A 163 -0.88 0.92 -11.78
N VAL A 164 -0.68 0.71 -13.09
CA VAL A 164 -0.95 1.71 -14.13
C VAL A 164 -2.42 2.11 -14.08
N GLY A 165 -2.68 3.41 -13.99
CA GLY A 165 -4.06 3.92 -13.97
C GLY A 165 -4.51 4.47 -12.62
N PHE A 166 -3.60 4.66 -11.68
CA PHE A 166 -3.82 5.53 -10.53
C PHE A 166 -3.64 6.98 -10.97
N GLY A 167 -4.70 7.75 -10.96
CA GLY A 167 -4.74 9.16 -11.26
C GLY A 167 -6.02 9.53 -11.94
#